data_7becab2f4dc7a8fe10dbf7fa948a5926
#
_entry.id   7becab2f4dc7a8fe10dbf7fa948a5926
#
_cell.length_a   1.000
_cell.length_b   1.000
_cell.length_c   1.000
_cell.angle_alpha   90.00
_cell.angle_beta   90.00
_cell.angle_gamma   90.00
#
_symmetry.space_group_name_H-M   'P 1'
#
loop_
_entity.id
_entity.type
_entity.pdbx_description
1 polymer ?
#
loop_
_entity_poly.entity_id
_entity_poly.type
_entity_poly.pdbx_seq_one_letter_code
_entity_poly.pdbx_strand_id
1 'polypeptide(L)'
;MDLALPGNSRTWGDTDRRRVYHGGLLREAEYLTHNGVRTATAIRAMFDSFRYYGRMDALVQIESARFQHDHLTTDYLLAKTETLTRARGIKPFRELIAYSADTSASALETIARDTLLRAIESGRLTGVETIEFQVGFQITDADGWATVAWADALINGFLIVEADGLEKNSGAMGDAAEALRRERHRETELQNRGAVVRRVGWTSMQEDAFIAQVQHAINQRPGVHQLPNRVDMPYRVWLADLELRAG
;
A
#
# COMPACT_ATOMS: atom_id res chain seq x y z
N MET A 1 -6.41 7.52 19.22
CA MET A 1 -5.86 8.89 19.13
C MET A 1 -4.58 8.93 19.93
N ASP A 2 -3.47 9.31 19.31
CA ASP A 2 -2.18 9.42 19.96
C ASP A 2 -1.92 10.86 20.40
N LEU A 3 -1.50 11.04 21.64
CA LEU A 3 -1.25 12.31 22.26
C LEU A 3 0.19 12.40 22.75
N ALA A 4 0.93 13.43 22.35
CA ALA A 4 2.26 13.69 22.86
C ALA A 4 2.18 14.54 24.14
N LEU A 5 2.88 14.10 25.19
CA LEU A 5 3.04 14.84 26.44
C LEU A 5 4.50 15.33 26.55
N PRO A 6 4.79 16.58 26.18
CA PRO A 6 6.10 17.15 26.30
C PRO A 6 6.62 17.09 27.74
N GLY A 7 7.89 16.69 27.89
CA GLY A 7 8.54 16.62 29.21
C GLY A 7 8.26 15.34 30.01
N ASN A 8 7.42 14.43 29.51
CA ASN A 8 7.16 13.15 30.17
C ASN A 8 7.92 12.01 29.47
N SER A 9 8.58 11.16 30.21
CA SER A 9 9.37 10.04 29.67
C SER A 9 8.57 8.72 29.56
N ARG A 10 7.33 8.68 30.04
CA ARG A 10 6.52 7.46 30.08
C ARG A 10 5.39 7.52 29.09
N THR A 11 5.06 6.36 28.51
CA THR A 11 3.89 6.14 27.68
C THR A 11 2.84 5.42 28.49
N TRP A 12 1.58 5.85 28.40
CA TRP A 12 0.43 5.14 28.99
C TRP A 12 -0.81 5.31 28.13
N GLY A 13 -1.73 4.36 28.25
CA GLY A 13 -3.03 4.39 27.58
C GLY A 13 -4.16 4.77 28.55
N ASP A 14 -5.25 5.23 27.99
CA ASP A 14 -6.52 5.37 28.70
C ASP A 14 -7.16 3.99 28.90
N THR A 15 -7.93 3.80 29.99
CA THR A 15 -8.72 2.60 30.25
C THR A 15 -9.67 2.24 29.11
N ASP A 16 -10.11 3.24 28.35
CA ASP A 16 -11.00 3.13 27.20
C ASP A 16 -10.27 2.83 25.88
N ARG A 17 -8.93 2.71 25.88
CA ARG A 17 -8.04 2.50 24.71
C ARG A 17 -8.23 3.51 23.56
N ARG A 18 -9.02 4.57 23.75
CA ARG A 18 -9.25 5.61 22.74
C ARG A 18 -8.12 6.62 22.65
N ARG A 19 -7.30 6.71 23.69
CA ARG A 19 -6.18 7.65 23.79
C ARG A 19 -4.94 6.93 24.25
N VAL A 20 -3.84 7.18 23.56
CA VAL A 20 -2.51 6.68 23.94
C VAL A 20 -1.62 7.91 24.14
N TYR A 21 -0.94 7.97 25.28
CA TYR A 21 -0.08 9.09 25.63
C TYR A 21 1.37 8.67 25.44
N HIS A 22 2.10 9.41 24.61
CA HIS A 22 3.52 9.20 24.36
C HIS A 22 4.32 10.32 24.99
N GLY A 23 5.29 9.96 25.82
CA GLY A 23 6.25 10.90 26.37
C GLY A 23 7.32 11.28 25.36
N GLY A 24 7.72 12.54 25.30
CA GLY A 24 8.80 12.97 24.43
C GLY A 24 8.94 14.47 24.32
N LEU A 25 10.08 14.88 23.80
CA LEU A 25 10.32 16.27 23.41
C LEU A 25 9.69 16.50 22.03
N LEU A 26 8.84 17.50 21.93
CA LEU A 26 8.30 17.98 20.67
C LEU A 26 8.88 19.39 20.42
N ARG A 27 9.72 19.51 19.39
CA ARG A 27 10.34 20.78 19.01
C ARG A 27 9.37 21.61 18.18
N GLU A 28 9.60 22.90 18.08
CA GLU A 28 8.74 23.81 17.32
C GLU A 28 8.60 23.42 15.84
N ALA A 29 9.66 22.91 15.22
CA ALA A 29 9.64 22.41 13.84
C ALA A 29 8.87 21.08 13.65
N GLU A 30 8.46 20.41 14.72
CA GLU A 30 7.84 19.09 14.70
C GLU A 30 6.31 19.14 14.89
N TYR A 31 5.73 20.33 15.08
CA TYR A 31 4.28 20.53 15.19
C TYR A 31 3.79 21.75 14.44
N LEU A 32 2.51 21.74 14.11
CA LEU A 32 1.77 22.86 13.57
C LEU A 32 0.69 23.24 14.57
N THR A 33 0.29 24.50 14.59
CA THR A 33 -0.86 24.97 15.40
C THR A 33 -2.00 25.32 14.44
N HIS A 34 -3.11 24.62 14.57
CA HIS A 34 -4.33 24.88 13.83
C HIS A 34 -5.50 25.05 14.81
N ASN A 35 -6.21 26.19 14.76
CA ASN A 35 -7.30 26.51 15.66
C ASN A 35 -6.95 26.33 17.16
N GLY A 36 -5.73 26.70 17.55
CA GLY A 36 -5.25 26.58 18.94
C GLY A 36 -4.84 25.16 19.35
N VAL A 37 -4.98 24.17 18.48
CA VAL A 37 -4.56 22.78 18.73
C VAL A 37 -3.19 22.52 18.07
N ARG A 38 -2.26 21.98 18.83
CA ARG A 38 -0.97 21.54 18.31
C ARG A 38 -1.10 20.14 17.72
N THR A 39 -0.72 20.00 16.45
CA THR A 39 -0.73 18.74 15.71
C THR A 39 0.67 18.43 15.23
N ALA A 40 1.13 17.18 15.39
CA ALA A 40 2.42 16.77 14.85
C ALA A 40 2.48 17.00 13.32
N THR A 41 3.64 17.41 12.81
CA THR A 41 3.86 17.40 11.35
C THR A 41 3.75 15.98 10.81
N ALA A 42 3.41 15.82 9.54
CA ALA A 42 3.28 14.50 8.91
C ALA A 42 4.54 13.64 9.11
N ILE A 43 5.74 14.20 8.90
CA ILE A 43 7.00 13.48 9.08
C ILE A 43 7.21 13.07 10.55
N ARG A 44 6.79 13.89 11.51
CA ARG A 44 6.87 13.55 12.93
C ARG A 44 5.86 12.43 13.27
N ALA A 45 4.64 12.48 12.78
CA ALA A 45 3.63 11.44 12.98
C ALA A 45 4.09 10.08 12.41
N MET A 46 4.63 10.06 11.19
CA MET A 46 5.21 8.86 10.57
C MET A 46 6.37 8.29 11.38
N PHE A 47 7.25 9.17 11.90
CA PHE A 47 8.37 8.75 12.74
C PHE A 47 7.91 8.20 14.09
N ASP A 48 6.92 8.80 14.72
CA ASP A 48 6.33 8.29 15.96
C ASP A 48 5.62 6.96 15.75
N SER A 49 4.92 6.78 14.62
CA SER A 49 4.37 5.48 14.23
C SER A 49 5.47 4.42 14.12
N PHE A 50 6.59 4.74 13.47
CA PHE A 50 7.75 3.85 13.40
C PHE A 50 8.30 3.46 14.78
N ARG A 51 8.39 4.42 15.69
CA ARG A 51 8.96 4.21 17.03
C ARG A 51 8.06 3.44 17.98
N TYR A 52 6.76 3.65 17.90
CA TYR A 52 5.79 3.14 18.89
C TYR A 52 5.04 1.91 18.41
N TYR A 53 4.79 1.79 17.10
CA TYR A 53 4.02 0.69 16.52
C TYR A 53 4.86 -0.23 15.62
N GLY A 54 6.03 0.24 15.21
CA GLY A 54 6.97 -0.57 14.45
C GLY A 54 6.99 -0.27 12.96
N ARG A 55 7.78 -1.09 12.25
CA ARG A 55 8.12 -0.88 10.86
C ARG A 55 6.90 -0.94 9.94
N MET A 56 6.03 -1.94 10.14
CA MET A 56 4.91 -2.17 9.21
C MET A 56 3.86 -1.07 9.30
N ASP A 57 3.46 -0.67 10.52
CA ASP A 57 2.50 0.43 10.71
C ASP A 57 3.00 1.74 10.10
N ALA A 58 4.29 2.04 10.27
CA ALA A 58 4.89 3.20 9.65
C ALA A 58 4.94 3.09 8.13
N LEU A 59 5.26 1.92 7.57
CA LEU A 59 5.28 1.70 6.13
C LEU A 59 3.91 1.92 5.51
N VAL A 60 2.86 1.34 6.10
CA VAL A 60 1.47 1.55 5.67
C VAL A 60 1.11 3.04 5.69
N GLN A 61 1.46 3.75 6.76
CA GLN A 61 1.19 5.17 6.87
C GLN A 61 1.95 6.00 5.81
N ILE A 62 3.23 5.69 5.59
CA ILE A 62 4.06 6.37 4.58
C ILE A 62 3.51 6.14 3.18
N GLU A 63 3.26 4.88 2.80
CA GLU A 63 2.79 4.53 1.46
C GLU A 63 1.39 5.06 1.18
N SER A 64 0.47 4.96 2.14
CA SER A 64 -0.86 5.57 2.04
C SER A 64 -0.80 7.08 1.85
N ALA A 65 0.06 7.79 2.60
CA ALA A 65 0.23 9.22 2.44
C ALA A 65 0.85 9.58 1.08
N ARG A 66 1.85 8.83 0.64
CA ARG A 66 2.48 9.02 -0.68
C ARG A 66 1.53 8.71 -1.82
N PHE A 67 0.66 7.71 -1.67
CA PHE A 67 -0.38 7.39 -2.65
C PHE A 67 -1.42 8.51 -2.77
N GLN A 68 -1.82 9.12 -1.67
CA GLN A 68 -2.84 10.18 -1.66
C GLN A 68 -2.29 11.56 -2.05
N HIS A 69 -0.98 11.80 -1.93
CA HIS A 69 -0.37 13.12 -2.08
C HIS A 69 0.92 13.06 -2.91
N ASP A 70 0.86 13.45 -4.16
CA ASP A 70 1.96 13.38 -5.13
C ASP A 70 3.22 14.16 -4.71
N HIS A 71 3.05 15.23 -3.93
CA HIS A 71 4.17 16.01 -3.43
C HIS A 71 4.99 15.31 -2.33
N LEU A 72 4.46 14.21 -1.74
CA LEU A 72 5.16 13.42 -0.73
C LEU A 72 6.12 12.40 -1.39
N THR A 73 7.03 12.90 -2.19
CA THR A 73 8.07 12.07 -2.79
C THR A 73 9.06 11.55 -1.74
N THR A 74 9.81 10.51 -2.08
CA THR A 74 10.88 9.98 -1.23
C THR A 74 11.86 11.09 -0.83
N ASP A 75 12.32 11.89 -1.79
CA ASP A 75 13.29 12.98 -1.56
C ASP A 75 12.71 14.05 -0.64
N TYR A 76 11.45 14.43 -0.85
CA TYR A 76 10.76 15.38 0.04
C TYR A 76 10.70 14.86 1.48
N LEU A 77 10.28 13.61 1.67
CA LEU A 77 10.18 13.01 3.00
C LEU A 77 11.55 12.87 3.66
N LEU A 78 12.58 12.44 2.92
CA LEU A 78 13.95 12.35 3.42
C LEU A 78 14.47 13.73 3.85
N ALA A 79 14.26 14.78 3.06
CA ALA A 79 14.62 16.16 3.43
C ALA A 79 13.90 16.61 4.71
N LYS A 80 12.60 16.27 4.87
CA LYS A 80 11.84 16.59 6.09
C LYS A 80 12.37 15.87 7.33
N THR A 81 13.04 14.73 7.21
CA THR A 81 13.66 14.06 8.37
C THR A 81 14.75 14.89 9.04
N GLU A 82 15.29 15.90 8.37
CA GLU A 82 16.31 16.78 8.96
C GLU A 82 15.77 17.57 10.18
N THR A 83 14.46 17.80 10.25
CA THR A 83 13.82 18.40 11.43
C THR A 83 13.82 17.46 12.64
N LEU A 84 13.98 16.14 12.42
CA LEU A 84 14.00 15.08 13.43
C LEU A 84 15.42 14.72 13.89
N THR A 85 16.39 15.60 13.70
CA THR A 85 17.82 15.34 13.93
C THR A 85 18.12 14.79 15.33
N ARG A 86 19.06 13.83 15.41
CA ARG A 86 19.55 13.16 16.63
C ARG A 86 18.49 12.30 17.38
N ALA A 87 17.35 12.01 16.74
CA ALA A 87 16.36 11.11 17.32
C ALA A 87 16.82 9.65 17.18
N ARG A 88 16.65 8.87 18.27
CA ARG A 88 16.92 7.42 18.23
C ARG A 88 15.97 6.76 17.22
N GLY A 89 16.53 5.97 16.28
CA GLY A 89 15.78 5.29 15.23
C GLY A 89 15.64 6.07 13.92
N ILE A 90 16.26 7.27 13.82
CA ILE A 90 16.17 8.09 12.59
C ILE A 90 16.79 7.39 11.36
N LYS A 91 17.90 6.67 11.53
CA LYS A 91 18.57 6.00 10.40
C LYS A 91 17.67 4.91 9.78
N PRO A 92 17.17 3.89 10.53
CA PRO A 92 16.27 2.90 9.95
C PRO A 92 14.92 3.48 9.49
N PHE A 93 14.46 4.59 10.04
CA PHE A 93 13.29 5.29 9.52
C PHE A 93 13.53 5.91 8.13
N ARG A 94 14.72 6.52 7.90
CA ARG A 94 15.12 7.03 6.58
C ARG A 94 15.25 5.88 5.56
N GLU A 95 15.79 4.74 5.97
CA GLU A 95 15.84 3.53 5.15
C GLU A 95 14.42 3.04 4.79
N LEU A 96 13.48 3.12 5.71
CA LEU A 96 12.08 2.78 5.46
C LEU A 96 11.42 3.75 4.47
N ILE A 97 11.67 5.05 4.58
CA ILE A 97 11.19 6.04 3.59
C ILE A 97 11.76 5.71 2.20
N ALA A 98 13.06 5.43 2.10
CA ALA A 98 13.69 5.08 0.84
C ALA A 98 13.13 3.78 0.23
N TYR A 99 12.74 2.83 1.07
CA TYR A 99 12.10 1.57 0.67
C TYR A 99 10.65 1.73 0.23
N SER A 100 9.94 2.72 0.78
CA SER A 100 8.49 2.91 0.54
C SER A 100 8.18 3.25 -0.91
N ALA A 101 7.03 2.79 -1.38
CA ALA A 101 6.48 3.12 -2.70
C ALA A 101 5.27 4.07 -2.58
N ASP A 102 4.75 4.48 -3.71
CA ASP A 102 3.54 5.28 -3.86
C ASP A 102 2.45 4.54 -4.66
N THR A 103 2.56 3.22 -4.68
CA THR A 103 1.70 2.33 -5.48
C THR A 103 0.58 1.67 -4.67
N SER A 104 0.59 1.77 -3.34
CA SER A 104 -0.36 1.06 -2.49
C SER A 104 -1.53 1.96 -2.09
N ALA A 105 -2.71 1.68 -2.62
CA ALA A 105 -3.96 2.38 -2.29
C ALA A 105 -4.56 1.93 -0.94
N SER A 106 -4.14 0.78 -0.43
CA SER A 106 -4.64 0.19 0.82
C SER A 106 -3.53 -0.37 1.69
N ALA A 107 -3.84 -0.55 2.99
CA ALA A 107 -2.91 -1.18 3.92
C ALA A 107 -2.56 -2.63 3.51
N LEU A 108 -3.51 -3.38 2.96
CA LEU A 108 -3.29 -4.75 2.54
C LEU A 108 -2.35 -4.82 1.33
N GLU A 109 -2.45 -3.89 0.38
CA GLU A 109 -1.51 -3.78 -0.74
C GLU A 109 -0.08 -3.50 -0.25
N THR A 110 0.10 -2.58 0.70
CA THR A 110 1.41 -2.32 1.33
C THR A 110 1.98 -3.59 1.96
N ILE A 111 1.17 -4.32 2.73
CA ILE A 111 1.59 -5.55 3.40
C ILE A 111 1.94 -6.63 2.37
N ALA A 112 1.12 -6.82 1.34
CA ALA A 112 1.36 -7.78 0.28
C ALA A 112 2.66 -7.45 -0.49
N ARG A 113 2.86 -6.18 -0.85
CA ARG A 113 4.08 -5.68 -1.48
C ARG A 113 5.31 -5.96 -0.61
N ASP A 114 5.28 -5.59 0.66
CA ASP A 114 6.40 -5.81 1.58
C ASP A 114 6.71 -7.30 1.77
N THR A 115 5.68 -8.12 1.90
CA THR A 115 5.81 -9.58 2.03
C THR A 115 6.48 -10.21 0.81
N LEU A 116 6.04 -9.84 -0.41
CA LEU A 116 6.62 -10.33 -1.66
C LEU A 116 8.10 -9.92 -1.79
N LEU A 117 8.41 -8.64 -1.61
CA LEU A 117 9.77 -8.14 -1.76
C LEU A 117 10.74 -8.78 -0.75
N ARG A 118 10.32 -8.91 0.51
CA ARG A 118 11.14 -9.58 1.54
C ARG A 118 11.30 -11.08 1.30
N ALA A 119 10.28 -11.72 0.76
CA ALA A 119 10.37 -13.14 0.41
C ALA A 119 11.35 -13.36 -0.75
N ILE A 120 11.38 -12.46 -1.74
CA ILE A 120 12.37 -12.48 -2.84
C ILE A 120 13.77 -12.23 -2.27
N GLU A 121 13.96 -11.18 -1.49
CA GLU A 121 15.26 -10.82 -0.90
C GLU A 121 15.85 -11.93 -0.03
N SER A 122 14.99 -12.60 0.77
CA SER A 122 15.42 -13.71 1.64
C SER A 122 15.53 -15.08 0.95
N GLY A 123 15.21 -15.16 -0.33
CA GLY A 123 15.22 -16.43 -1.10
C GLY A 123 14.06 -17.39 -0.76
N ARG A 124 13.06 -16.94 0.01
CA ARG A 124 11.84 -17.72 0.30
C ARG A 124 10.90 -17.79 -0.91
N LEU A 125 10.96 -16.82 -1.78
CA LEU A 125 10.29 -16.79 -3.09
C LEU A 125 11.35 -16.78 -4.19
N THR A 126 11.34 -17.80 -5.02
CA THR A 126 12.37 -18.03 -6.07
C THR A 126 11.74 -18.05 -7.45
N GLY A 127 12.59 -17.89 -8.50
CA GLY A 127 12.11 -17.87 -9.89
C GLY A 127 11.36 -16.59 -10.25
N VAL A 128 11.45 -15.53 -9.42
CA VAL A 128 10.96 -14.19 -9.75
C VAL A 128 12.06 -13.48 -10.54
N GLU A 129 11.79 -13.21 -11.82
CA GLU A 129 12.67 -12.45 -12.69
C GLU A 129 12.23 -11.00 -12.81
N THR A 130 10.89 -10.76 -12.74
CA THR A 130 10.30 -9.42 -12.74
C THR A 130 9.17 -9.32 -11.72
N ILE A 131 9.08 -8.19 -11.04
CA ILE A 131 7.93 -7.82 -10.22
C ILE A 131 7.64 -6.34 -10.44
N GLU A 132 6.38 -6.03 -10.70
CA GLU A 132 5.90 -4.68 -10.96
C GLU A 132 4.62 -4.46 -10.17
N PHE A 133 4.35 -3.21 -9.80
CA PHE A 133 3.18 -2.85 -9.00
C PHE A 133 2.31 -1.84 -9.75
N GLN A 134 1.00 -1.91 -9.55
CA GLN A 134 -0.01 -1.07 -10.21
C GLN A 134 0.14 -1.09 -11.74
N VAL A 135 -0.01 -2.28 -12.32
CA VAL A 135 0.09 -2.49 -13.77
C VAL A 135 -1.28 -2.50 -14.41
N GLY A 136 -1.51 -1.60 -15.38
CA GLY A 136 -2.76 -1.48 -16.10
C GLY A 136 -2.86 -2.37 -17.34
N PHE A 137 -4.06 -2.91 -17.58
CA PHE A 137 -4.40 -3.64 -18.80
C PHE A 137 -5.69 -3.10 -19.39
N GLN A 138 -5.69 -2.74 -20.66
CA GLN A 138 -6.90 -2.35 -21.36
C GLN A 138 -7.79 -3.57 -21.53
N ILE A 139 -9.01 -3.50 -21.02
CA ILE A 139 -10.04 -4.54 -21.10
C ILE A 139 -11.35 -3.97 -21.66
N THR A 140 -12.29 -4.85 -21.95
CA THR A 140 -13.69 -4.47 -22.15
C THR A 140 -14.44 -4.74 -20.86
N ASP A 141 -15.24 -3.79 -20.38
CA ASP A 141 -16.04 -3.99 -19.19
C ASP A 141 -17.30 -4.84 -19.46
N ALA A 142 -18.09 -5.12 -18.42
CA ALA A 142 -19.30 -5.94 -18.51
C ALA A 142 -20.41 -5.32 -19.38
N ASP A 143 -20.31 -4.04 -19.70
CA ASP A 143 -21.26 -3.29 -20.51
C ASP A 143 -20.74 -3.06 -21.95
N GLY A 144 -19.55 -3.59 -22.28
CA GLY A 144 -18.94 -3.53 -23.60
C GLY A 144 -18.04 -2.31 -23.84
N TRP A 145 -17.75 -1.50 -22.81
CA TRP A 145 -16.89 -0.32 -22.93
C TRP A 145 -15.43 -0.63 -22.66
N ALA A 146 -14.55 0.09 -23.35
CA ALA A 146 -13.13 0.00 -23.07
C ALA A 146 -12.82 0.64 -21.71
N THR A 147 -12.11 -0.09 -20.85
CA THR A 147 -11.67 0.36 -19.54
C THR A 147 -10.28 -0.19 -19.22
N VAL A 148 -9.73 0.14 -18.06
CA VAL A 148 -8.43 -0.36 -17.60
C VAL A 148 -8.62 -1.18 -16.33
N ALA A 149 -8.15 -2.42 -16.37
CA ALA A 149 -7.98 -3.25 -15.17
C ALA A 149 -6.59 -3.02 -14.60
N TRP A 150 -6.51 -2.69 -13.32
CA TRP A 150 -5.25 -2.50 -12.61
C TRP A 150 -4.94 -3.71 -11.74
N ALA A 151 -3.74 -4.25 -11.89
CA ALA A 151 -3.21 -5.32 -11.07
C ALA A 151 -2.33 -4.72 -9.96
N ASP A 152 -2.55 -5.10 -8.70
CA ASP A 152 -1.76 -4.58 -7.58
C ASP A 152 -0.30 -5.00 -7.67
N ALA A 153 -0.04 -6.26 -8.05
CA ALA A 153 1.29 -6.72 -8.43
C ALA A 153 1.24 -7.67 -9.63
N LEU A 154 2.25 -7.57 -10.49
CA LEU A 154 2.47 -8.45 -11.64
C LEU A 154 3.86 -9.10 -11.51
N ILE A 155 3.90 -10.43 -11.40
CA ILE A 155 5.12 -11.21 -11.29
C ILE A 155 5.36 -11.97 -12.60
N ASN A 156 6.58 -11.89 -13.12
CA ASN A 156 7.03 -12.56 -14.35
C ASN A 156 6.09 -12.31 -15.55
N GLY A 157 5.40 -11.16 -15.56
CA GLY A 157 4.53 -10.73 -16.62
C GLY A 157 3.26 -11.55 -16.84
N PHE A 158 2.93 -12.51 -15.95
CA PHE A 158 1.71 -13.34 -16.08
C PHE A 158 0.95 -13.56 -14.77
N LEU A 159 1.64 -13.55 -13.63
CA LEU A 159 1.02 -13.80 -12.34
C LEU A 159 0.59 -12.47 -11.71
N ILE A 160 -0.70 -12.26 -11.66
CA ILE A 160 -1.33 -11.11 -10.99
C ILE A 160 -1.61 -11.50 -9.54
N VAL A 161 -1.18 -10.66 -8.62
CA VAL A 161 -1.53 -10.74 -7.20
C VAL A 161 -2.40 -9.54 -6.87
N GLU A 162 -3.61 -9.82 -6.36
CA GLU A 162 -4.62 -8.83 -5.96
C GLU A 162 -4.77 -8.84 -4.43
N ALA A 163 -4.65 -7.70 -3.81
CA ALA A 163 -4.89 -7.50 -2.38
C ALA A 163 -6.34 -7.05 -2.15
N ASP A 164 -7.23 -8.00 -1.86
CA ASP A 164 -8.66 -7.72 -1.72
C ASP A 164 -9.07 -7.58 -0.25
N GLY A 165 -9.23 -6.33 0.19
CA GLY A 165 -9.81 -6.01 1.48
C GLY A 165 -11.33 -6.15 1.43
N LEU A 166 -11.92 -6.96 2.29
CA LEU A 166 -13.38 -7.22 2.39
C LEU A 166 -14.26 -5.97 2.59
N GLU A 167 -13.68 -4.78 2.70
CA GLU A 167 -14.41 -3.54 2.99
C GLU A 167 -15.21 -2.97 1.80
N LYS A 168 -15.02 -3.48 0.58
CA LYS A 168 -15.76 -3.01 -0.60
C LYS A 168 -17.23 -3.44 -0.65
N ASN A 169 -17.72 -4.23 0.32
CA ASN A 169 -19.07 -4.81 0.30
C ASN A 169 -20.09 -4.15 1.26
N SER A 170 -19.86 -2.92 1.73
CA SER A 170 -20.79 -2.20 2.61
C SER A 170 -21.91 -1.43 1.89
N GLY A 171 -22.12 -1.68 0.60
CA GLY A 171 -23.24 -1.11 -0.17
C GLY A 171 -24.54 -1.87 -0.03
N ALA A 172 -25.67 -1.25 -0.40
CA ALA A 172 -26.95 -1.91 -0.50
C ALA A 172 -26.88 -3.18 -1.37
N MET A 173 -27.68 -4.21 -1.06
CA MET A 173 -27.54 -5.55 -1.68
C MET A 173 -27.56 -5.56 -3.23
N GLY A 174 -28.22 -4.58 -3.88
CA GLY A 174 -28.21 -4.43 -5.33
C GLY A 174 -26.85 -3.97 -5.89
N ASP A 175 -26.21 -3.01 -5.24
CA ASP A 175 -24.91 -2.49 -5.65
C ASP A 175 -23.79 -3.53 -5.46
N ALA A 176 -23.90 -4.40 -4.45
CA ALA A 176 -22.92 -5.45 -4.18
C ALA A 176 -22.93 -6.55 -5.25
N ALA A 177 -24.10 -6.95 -5.76
CA ALA A 177 -24.22 -7.95 -6.82
C ALA A 177 -23.64 -7.43 -8.14
N GLU A 178 -23.87 -6.17 -8.46
CA GLU A 178 -23.34 -5.53 -9.65
C GLU A 178 -21.82 -5.35 -9.56
N ALA A 179 -21.30 -4.91 -8.42
CA ALA A 179 -19.87 -4.81 -8.18
C ALA A 179 -19.18 -6.17 -8.33
N LEU A 180 -19.79 -7.25 -7.80
CA LEU A 180 -19.27 -8.61 -7.94
C LEU A 180 -19.28 -9.08 -9.40
N ARG A 181 -20.35 -8.74 -10.18
CA ARG A 181 -20.43 -9.06 -11.61
C ARG A 181 -19.30 -8.40 -12.40
N ARG A 182 -19.07 -7.11 -12.16
CA ARG A 182 -17.98 -6.34 -12.79
C ARG A 182 -16.63 -6.91 -12.45
N GLU A 183 -16.41 -7.25 -11.19
CA GLU A 183 -15.15 -7.81 -10.72
C GLU A 183 -14.87 -9.19 -11.35
N ARG A 184 -15.85 -10.09 -11.41
CA ARG A 184 -15.72 -11.39 -12.08
C ARG A 184 -15.45 -11.24 -13.57
N HIS A 185 -16.10 -10.28 -14.22
CA HIS A 185 -15.86 -9.99 -15.62
C HIS A 185 -14.43 -9.51 -15.86
N ARG A 186 -13.95 -8.57 -15.05
CA ARG A 186 -12.57 -8.07 -15.06
C ARG A 186 -11.56 -9.21 -14.93
N GLU A 187 -11.76 -10.08 -13.96
CA GLU A 187 -10.89 -11.25 -13.76
C GLU A 187 -10.91 -12.19 -14.96
N THR A 188 -12.09 -12.50 -15.49
CA THR A 188 -12.23 -13.35 -16.67
C THR A 188 -11.51 -12.77 -17.88
N GLU A 189 -11.60 -11.46 -18.10
CA GLU A 189 -10.89 -10.77 -19.18
C GLU A 189 -9.38 -10.89 -19.05
N LEU A 190 -8.83 -10.79 -17.85
CA LEU A 190 -7.40 -10.98 -17.59
C LEU A 190 -6.98 -12.43 -17.78
N GLN A 191 -7.76 -13.39 -17.28
CA GLN A 191 -7.50 -14.83 -17.44
C GLN A 191 -7.55 -15.28 -18.91
N ASN A 192 -8.51 -14.77 -19.70
CA ASN A 192 -8.59 -15.03 -21.14
C ASN A 192 -7.35 -14.56 -21.91
N ARG A 193 -6.60 -13.58 -21.37
CA ARG A 193 -5.33 -13.10 -21.90
C ARG A 193 -4.12 -13.89 -21.39
N GLY A 194 -4.37 -14.91 -20.58
CA GLY A 194 -3.34 -15.79 -20.05
C GLY A 194 -2.80 -15.37 -18.68
N ALA A 195 -3.45 -14.43 -17.99
CA ALA A 195 -3.09 -14.11 -16.60
C ALA A 195 -3.47 -15.28 -15.67
N VAL A 196 -2.63 -15.49 -14.67
CA VAL A 196 -2.96 -16.27 -13.47
C VAL A 196 -3.22 -15.28 -12.35
N VAL A 197 -4.42 -15.28 -11.78
CA VAL A 197 -4.79 -14.35 -10.71
C VAL A 197 -4.74 -15.08 -9.37
N ARG A 198 -4.11 -14.45 -8.38
CA ARG A 198 -4.11 -14.88 -6.98
C ARG A 198 -4.58 -13.73 -6.11
N ARG A 199 -5.60 -14.00 -5.28
CA ARG A 199 -6.16 -13.01 -4.36
C ARG A 199 -5.70 -13.29 -2.94
N VAL A 200 -5.36 -12.23 -2.23
CA VAL A 200 -5.04 -12.26 -0.82
C VAL A 200 -5.94 -11.27 -0.07
N GLY A 201 -6.62 -11.74 0.95
CA GLY A 201 -7.44 -10.94 1.86
C GLY A 201 -6.85 -10.96 3.28
N TRP A 202 -7.40 -10.16 4.18
CA TRP A 202 -6.94 -10.08 5.57
C TRP A 202 -6.87 -11.45 6.27
N THR A 203 -7.84 -12.32 6.04
CA THR A 203 -7.89 -13.66 6.65
C THR A 203 -6.93 -14.65 6.02
N SER A 204 -6.55 -14.45 4.76
CA SER A 204 -5.63 -15.30 4.00
C SER A 204 -4.20 -14.77 3.94
N MET A 205 -3.95 -13.57 4.49
CA MET A 205 -2.63 -12.95 4.56
C MET A 205 -1.78 -13.59 5.68
N GLN A 206 -1.75 -14.93 5.74
CA GLN A 206 -0.75 -15.66 6.50
C GLN A 206 0.48 -15.76 5.61
N GLU A 207 1.57 -15.13 6.05
CA GLU A 207 2.76 -14.91 5.22
C GLU A 207 3.26 -16.19 4.52
N ASP A 208 3.39 -17.29 5.25
CA ASP A 208 3.89 -18.56 4.69
C ASP A 208 2.92 -19.16 3.66
N ALA A 209 1.61 -19.15 3.93
CA ALA A 209 0.61 -19.66 3.03
C ALA A 209 0.50 -18.81 1.75
N PHE A 210 0.57 -17.49 1.89
CA PHE A 210 0.57 -16.56 0.76
C PHE A 210 1.79 -16.77 -0.14
N ILE A 211 2.99 -16.82 0.42
CA ILE A 211 4.23 -17.07 -0.34
C ILE A 211 4.21 -18.45 -1.01
N ALA A 212 3.70 -19.49 -0.33
CA ALA A 212 3.58 -20.83 -0.94
C ALA A 212 2.63 -20.84 -2.15
N GLN A 213 1.53 -20.09 -2.11
CA GLN A 213 0.60 -19.97 -3.25
C GLN A 213 1.24 -19.25 -4.44
N VAL A 214 1.98 -18.17 -4.19
CA VAL A 214 2.72 -17.45 -5.22
C VAL A 214 3.82 -18.32 -5.81
N GLN A 215 4.62 -18.99 -4.98
CA GLN A 215 5.67 -19.91 -5.43
C GLN A 215 5.12 -21.06 -6.28
N HIS A 216 3.98 -21.63 -5.88
CA HIS A 216 3.33 -22.68 -6.64
C HIS A 216 2.94 -22.20 -8.04
N ALA A 217 2.39 -21.00 -8.17
CA ALA A 217 2.01 -20.45 -9.48
C ALA A 217 3.25 -20.19 -10.38
N ILE A 218 4.36 -19.68 -9.80
CA ILE A 218 5.61 -19.46 -10.53
C ILE A 218 6.19 -20.80 -11.03
N ASN A 219 6.19 -21.84 -10.19
CA ASN A 219 6.71 -23.16 -10.54
C ASN A 219 5.91 -23.83 -11.67
N GLN A 220 4.61 -23.56 -11.77
CA GLN A 220 3.78 -24.08 -12.85
C GLN A 220 4.04 -23.40 -14.19
N ARG A 221 4.53 -22.17 -14.20
CA ARG A 221 4.81 -21.39 -15.41
C ARG A 221 6.11 -20.61 -15.27
N PRO A 222 7.26 -21.26 -15.41
CA PRO A 222 8.55 -20.59 -15.24
C PRO A 222 8.86 -19.61 -16.37
N GLY A 223 9.75 -18.66 -16.08
CA GLY A 223 10.21 -17.64 -17.02
C GLY A 223 9.31 -16.41 -17.08
N VAL A 224 9.74 -15.43 -17.89
CA VAL A 224 9.01 -14.17 -18.10
C VAL A 224 8.05 -14.32 -19.28
N HIS A 225 6.86 -13.79 -19.10
CA HIS A 225 5.79 -13.78 -20.09
C HIS A 225 5.32 -12.34 -20.34
N GLN A 226 4.49 -12.17 -21.36
CA GLN A 226 3.88 -10.88 -21.65
C GLN A 226 2.38 -11.05 -21.83
N LEU A 227 1.61 -10.35 -21.00
CA LEU A 227 0.17 -10.20 -21.21
C LEU A 227 -0.07 -9.09 -22.25
N PRO A 228 -1.02 -9.30 -23.19
CA PRO A 228 -1.35 -8.30 -24.19
C PRO A 228 -2.09 -7.09 -23.58
N ASN A 229 -2.12 -5.99 -24.34
CA ASN A 229 -2.89 -4.78 -24.04
C ASN A 229 -2.48 -4.10 -22.71
N ARG A 230 -1.21 -4.16 -22.38
CA ARG A 230 -0.64 -3.40 -21.26
C ARG A 230 -0.78 -1.91 -21.54
N VAL A 231 -1.14 -1.15 -20.49
CA VAL A 231 -1.27 0.31 -20.56
C VAL A 231 0.04 0.94 -20.10
N ASP A 232 0.55 1.85 -20.91
CA ASP A 232 1.82 2.55 -20.67
C ASP A 232 1.59 3.89 -19.96
N MET A 233 0.72 3.87 -18.93
CA MET A 233 0.30 5.02 -18.15
C MET A 233 0.35 4.68 -16.66
N PRO A 234 0.86 5.56 -15.79
CA PRO A 234 0.80 5.36 -14.35
C PRO A 234 -0.65 5.35 -13.83
N TYR A 235 -0.94 4.50 -12.85
CA TYR A 235 -2.27 4.39 -12.22
C TYR A 235 -2.83 5.74 -11.76
N ARG A 236 -2.01 6.57 -11.15
CA ARG A 236 -2.40 7.89 -10.66
C ARG A 236 -2.83 8.85 -11.76
N VAL A 237 -2.16 8.80 -12.92
CA VAL A 237 -2.52 9.64 -14.07
C VAL A 237 -3.88 9.20 -14.61
N TRP A 238 -4.12 7.90 -14.67
CA TRP A 238 -5.40 7.34 -15.05
C TRP A 238 -6.51 7.71 -14.06
N LEU A 239 -6.26 7.62 -12.75
CA LEU A 239 -7.21 7.97 -11.71
C LEU A 239 -7.61 9.43 -11.77
N ALA A 240 -6.64 10.34 -11.91
CA ALA A 240 -6.88 11.77 -12.05
C ALA A 240 -7.74 12.11 -13.29
N ASP A 241 -7.49 11.44 -14.43
CA ASP A 241 -8.30 11.60 -15.64
C ASP A 241 -9.74 11.09 -15.44
N LEU A 242 -9.92 10.00 -14.69
CA LEU A 242 -11.24 9.47 -14.36
C LEU A 242 -12.06 10.44 -13.48
N GLU A 243 -11.43 11.04 -12.47
CA GLU A 243 -12.07 12.02 -11.59
C GLU A 243 -12.48 13.27 -12.35
N LEU A 244 -11.65 13.76 -13.29
CA LEU A 244 -11.96 14.89 -14.15
C LEU A 244 -13.14 14.63 -15.09
N ARG A 245 -13.40 13.39 -15.48
CA ARG A 245 -14.53 13.03 -16.35
C ARG A 245 -15.84 12.79 -15.59
N ALA A 246 -15.75 12.57 -14.28
CA ALA A 246 -16.90 12.29 -13.41
C ALA A 246 -17.50 13.55 -12.75
N GLY A 247 -16.80 14.69 -12.77
CA GLY A 247 -17.24 16.01 -12.24
C GLY A 247 -17.71 16.93 -13.34
#